data_69a1dca4200e0af13ba946efccee09fd
#
_entry.id   69a1dca4200e0af13ba946efccee09fd
#
_cell.length_a   1.000
_cell.length_b   1.000
_cell.length_c   1.000
_cell.angle_alpha   90.00
_cell.angle_beta   90.00
_cell.angle_gamma   90.00
#
_symmetry.space_group_name_H-M   'P 1'
#
loop_
_entity.id
_entity.type
_entity.pdbx_description
1 polymer ?
#
loop_
_entity_poly.entity_id
_entity_poly.type
_entity_poly.pdbx_seq_one_letter_code
_entity_poly.pdbx_strand_id
1 'polypeptide(L)'
;MPRQRDRFSSAADYRYAAGDKKGDNVNLLFSAALLGAMAWVAHRSWRQWTLQRRLDLIRSLPFPQSVRMKFRDVRPNLDAAQEQRVFDGLRDYFILCAQARGRFVAMPSQVADDAWHAFILHTRYYQDFCSKAFGRFLHHTPAEAMSTPTQATEGIQRAWRLACALEKINPKQPERLPRLFALDGVLAIPNGFRYDTHCTPGSGNYCASHIGCGSGCGGSDSGSADSGCGGSGCGGGD
;
A
#
# COMPACT_ATOMS: atom_id res chain seq x y z
N MET A 1 -5.11 -95.57 1.03
CA MET A 1 -4.01 -94.66 0.94
C MET A 1 -4.58 -93.23 0.74
N PRO A 2 -4.57 -92.35 1.73
CA PRO A 2 -5.05 -91.03 1.58
C PRO A 2 -3.89 -90.07 1.30
N ARG A 3 -4.06 -89.11 0.37
CA ARG A 3 -3.17 -88.08 -0.04
C ARG A 3 -3.11 -86.98 1.03
N GLN A 4 -1.91 -86.66 1.48
CA GLN A 4 -1.55 -85.56 2.36
C GLN A 4 -1.69 -84.24 1.52
N ARG A 5 -2.49 -83.31 2.03
CA ARG A 5 -2.57 -81.93 1.48
C ARG A 5 -1.60 -81.05 2.20
N ASP A 6 -0.60 -80.61 1.51
CA ASP A 6 0.31 -79.59 1.99
C ASP A 6 -0.45 -78.23 2.08
N ARG A 7 -0.60 -77.75 3.32
CA ARG A 7 -0.99 -76.37 3.64
C ARG A 7 0.25 -75.63 4.04
N PHE A 8 0.96 -75.09 3.09
CA PHE A 8 1.89 -73.99 3.32
C PHE A 8 1.56 -72.90 2.36
N SER A 9 0.87 -71.90 2.81
CA SER A 9 0.84 -70.61 2.20
C SER A 9 0.34 -69.60 3.18
N SER A 10 1.03 -68.49 3.27
CA SER A 10 0.33 -67.25 3.40
C SER A 10 0.50 -66.37 4.63
N ALA A 11 1.58 -66.42 5.32
CA ALA A 11 1.90 -65.30 6.24
C ALA A 11 2.93 -64.31 5.65
N ALA A 12 3.69 -64.76 4.62
CA ALA A 12 4.69 -63.90 3.94
C ALA A 12 4.04 -62.99 2.86
N ASP A 13 3.04 -63.53 2.14
CA ASP A 13 2.40 -62.78 1.06
C ASP A 13 1.56 -61.60 1.53
N TYR A 14 0.95 -61.70 2.72
CA TYR A 14 0.18 -60.58 3.32
C TYR A 14 1.06 -59.42 3.79
N ARG A 15 2.33 -59.65 4.14
CA ARG A 15 3.24 -58.55 4.56
C ARG A 15 3.80 -57.76 3.39
N TYR A 16 3.96 -58.39 2.23
CA TYR A 16 4.45 -57.71 1.02
C TYR A 16 3.42 -56.79 0.44
N ALA A 17 2.15 -57.18 0.41
CA ALA A 17 1.04 -56.34 -0.11
C ALA A 17 0.70 -55.15 0.81
N ALA A 18 0.96 -55.22 2.11
CA ALA A 18 0.71 -54.12 3.05
C ALA A 18 1.83 -53.05 3.07
N GLY A 19 3.06 -53.43 2.70
CA GLY A 19 4.20 -52.50 2.60
C GLY A 19 4.13 -51.52 1.41
N ASP A 20 3.56 -51.98 0.31
CA ASP A 20 3.50 -51.24 -0.95
C ASP A 20 2.53 -50.04 -0.86
N LYS A 21 1.33 -50.22 -0.33
CA LYS A 21 0.31 -49.18 -0.16
C LYS A 21 0.75 -47.99 0.70
N LYS A 22 1.67 -48.18 1.63
CA LYS A 22 2.16 -47.12 2.52
C LYS A 22 3.22 -46.26 1.82
N GLY A 23 4.03 -46.84 0.95
CA GLY A 23 5.00 -46.14 0.10
C GLY A 23 4.32 -45.27 -0.96
N ASP A 24 3.27 -45.79 -1.61
CA ASP A 24 2.51 -45.07 -2.60
C ASP A 24 1.81 -43.85 -2.03
N ASN A 25 1.22 -43.94 -0.83
CA ASN A 25 0.58 -42.82 -0.16
C ASN A 25 1.57 -41.72 0.23
N VAL A 26 2.78 -42.07 0.66
CA VAL A 26 3.84 -41.13 1.02
C VAL A 26 4.31 -40.39 -0.25
N ASN A 27 4.55 -41.10 -1.34
CA ASN A 27 4.95 -40.50 -2.61
C ASN A 27 3.85 -39.58 -3.18
N LEU A 28 2.60 -39.94 -3.04
CA LEU A 28 1.46 -39.12 -3.45
C LEU A 28 1.40 -37.81 -2.64
N LEU A 29 1.59 -37.89 -1.33
CA LEU A 29 1.60 -36.70 -0.46
C LEU A 29 2.77 -35.75 -0.79
N PHE A 30 3.97 -36.30 -1.02
CA PHE A 30 5.12 -35.49 -1.46
C PHE A 30 4.88 -34.84 -2.81
N SER A 31 4.32 -35.55 -3.77
CA SER A 31 3.99 -35.01 -5.10
C SER A 31 2.95 -33.90 -5.00
N ALA A 32 1.91 -34.06 -4.20
CA ALA A 32 0.87 -33.07 -3.96
C ALA A 32 1.44 -31.81 -3.27
N ALA A 33 2.32 -31.97 -2.29
CA ALA A 33 2.99 -30.86 -1.62
C ALA A 33 3.91 -30.07 -2.59
N LEU A 34 4.65 -30.77 -3.46
CA LEU A 34 5.51 -30.15 -4.47
C LEU A 34 4.68 -29.35 -5.48
N LEU A 35 3.59 -29.91 -5.98
CA LEU A 35 2.67 -29.22 -6.91
C LEU A 35 2.04 -27.99 -6.23
N GLY A 36 1.63 -28.08 -4.98
CA GLY A 36 1.13 -26.98 -4.18
C GLY A 36 2.16 -25.85 -4.01
N ALA A 37 3.41 -26.21 -3.71
CA ALA A 37 4.51 -25.25 -3.60
C ALA A 37 4.80 -24.56 -4.95
N MET A 38 4.84 -25.31 -6.03
CA MET A 38 5.04 -24.74 -7.39
C MET A 38 3.89 -23.81 -7.76
N ALA A 39 2.65 -24.19 -7.52
CA ALA A 39 1.48 -23.36 -7.78
C ALA A 39 1.52 -22.07 -6.95
N TRP A 40 1.92 -22.15 -5.68
CA TRP A 40 2.07 -20.98 -4.81
C TRP A 40 3.17 -20.03 -5.31
N VAL A 41 4.34 -20.56 -5.70
CA VAL A 41 5.44 -19.77 -6.26
C VAL A 41 5.01 -19.11 -7.57
N ALA A 42 4.37 -19.85 -8.46
CA ALA A 42 3.86 -19.32 -9.73
C ALA A 42 2.82 -18.21 -9.50
N HIS A 43 1.87 -18.42 -8.58
CA HIS A 43 0.89 -17.41 -8.22
C HIS A 43 1.53 -16.15 -7.63
N ARG A 44 2.50 -16.32 -6.72
CA ARG A 44 3.25 -15.22 -6.11
C ARG A 44 4.01 -14.40 -7.17
N SER A 45 4.72 -15.09 -8.07
CA SER A 45 5.49 -14.47 -9.15
C SER A 45 4.59 -13.71 -10.12
N TRP A 46 3.46 -14.31 -10.50
CA TRP A 46 2.47 -13.67 -11.36
C TRP A 46 1.88 -12.39 -10.73
N ARG A 47 1.57 -12.43 -9.43
CA ARG A 47 1.11 -11.24 -8.69
C ARG A 47 2.16 -10.13 -8.63
N GLN A 48 3.43 -10.47 -8.42
CA GLN A 48 4.53 -9.50 -8.43
C GLN A 48 4.71 -8.88 -9.82
N TRP A 49 4.72 -9.70 -10.86
CA TRP A 49 4.83 -9.25 -12.23
C TRP A 49 3.67 -8.32 -12.64
N THR A 50 2.44 -8.69 -12.28
CA THR A 50 1.25 -7.85 -12.53
C THR A 50 1.36 -6.50 -11.79
N LEU A 51 1.83 -6.50 -10.55
CA LEU A 51 2.04 -5.25 -9.80
C LEU A 51 3.12 -4.39 -10.49
N GLN A 52 4.25 -4.96 -10.88
CA GLN A 52 5.30 -4.19 -11.56
C GLN A 52 4.79 -3.55 -12.86
N ARG A 53 4.07 -4.29 -13.70
CA ARG A 53 3.45 -3.72 -14.91
C ARG A 53 2.51 -2.55 -14.60
N ARG A 54 1.73 -2.64 -13.54
CA ARG A 54 0.85 -1.55 -13.09
C ARG A 54 1.66 -0.33 -12.62
N LEU A 55 2.73 -0.55 -11.86
CA LEU A 55 3.60 0.53 -11.41
C LEU A 55 4.30 1.22 -12.58
N ASP A 56 4.76 0.47 -13.58
CA ASP A 56 5.40 1.04 -14.77
C ASP A 56 4.41 1.86 -15.61
N LEU A 57 3.17 1.40 -15.73
CA LEU A 57 2.10 2.15 -16.37
C LEU A 57 1.83 3.47 -15.63
N ILE A 58 1.77 3.46 -14.29
CA ILE A 58 1.56 4.67 -13.50
C ILE A 58 2.76 5.64 -13.64
N ARG A 59 3.99 5.14 -13.60
CA ARG A 59 5.21 5.95 -13.76
C ARG A 59 5.26 6.65 -15.12
N SER A 60 4.84 5.95 -16.17
CA SER A 60 4.84 6.45 -17.54
C SER A 60 3.54 7.18 -17.92
N LEU A 61 2.59 7.36 -16.98
CA LEU A 61 1.29 7.99 -17.25
C LEU A 61 1.45 9.38 -17.87
N PRO A 62 1.08 9.57 -19.14
CA PRO A 62 1.01 10.89 -19.72
C PRO A 62 -0.28 11.58 -19.26
N PHE A 63 -0.18 12.69 -18.53
CA PHE A 63 -1.35 13.51 -18.26
C PHE A 63 -1.67 14.36 -19.49
N PRO A 64 -2.88 14.23 -20.09
CA PRO A 64 -3.27 15.01 -21.24
C PRO A 64 -3.18 16.51 -21.00
N GLN A 65 -2.91 17.28 -22.05
CA GLN A 65 -2.83 18.75 -21.95
C GLN A 65 -4.12 19.37 -21.40
N SER A 66 -5.28 18.79 -21.71
CA SER A 66 -6.57 19.22 -21.18
C SER A 66 -6.69 19.06 -19.65
N VAL A 67 -6.11 18.01 -19.07
CA VAL A 67 -6.01 17.82 -17.62
C VAL A 67 -5.13 18.92 -17.01
N ARG A 68 -3.97 19.18 -17.63
CA ARG A 68 -3.05 20.23 -17.17
C ARG A 68 -3.66 21.63 -17.25
N MET A 69 -4.39 21.92 -18.33
CA MET A 69 -5.13 23.18 -18.45
C MET A 69 -6.16 23.33 -17.33
N LYS A 70 -6.93 22.27 -17.05
CA LYS A 70 -7.93 22.28 -15.99
C LYS A 70 -7.31 22.47 -14.60
N PHE A 71 -6.14 21.90 -14.37
CA PHE A 71 -5.38 22.12 -13.14
C PHE A 71 -4.88 23.58 -13.02
N ARG A 72 -4.40 24.19 -14.12
CA ARG A 72 -3.97 25.60 -14.15
C ARG A 72 -5.11 26.57 -13.85
N ASP A 73 -6.35 26.23 -14.22
CA ASP A 73 -7.52 27.05 -13.87
C ASP A 73 -7.68 27.18 -12.34
N VAL A 74 -7.32 26.12 -11.60
CA VAL A 74 -7.40 26.07 -10.12
C VAL A 74 -6.14 26.63 -9.47
N ARG A 75 -4.97 26.42 -10.08
CA ARG A 75 -3.65 26.81 -9.56
C ARG A 75 -2.85 27.64 -10.59
N PRO A 76 -3.32 28.85 -10.94
CA PRO A 76 -2.71 29.65 -12.01
C PRO A 76 -1.31 30.21 -11.66
N ASN A 77 -0.95 30.25 -10.39
CA ASN A 77 0.30 30.83 -9.90
C ASN A 77 1.50 29.86 -9.94
N LEU A 78 1.30 28.60 -10.35
CA LEU A 78 2.36 27.63 -10.44
C LEU A 78 3.03 27.69 -11.83
N ASP A 79 4.36 27.72 -11.82
CA ASP A 79 5.13 27.61 -13.06
C ASP A 79 5.14 26.16 -13.61
N ALA A 80 5.67 25.99 -14.82
CA ALA A 80 5.69 24.68 -15.48
C ALA A 80 6.50 23.61 -14.72
N ALA A 81 7.57 24.00 -14.03
CA ALA A 81 8.38 23.10 -13.24
C ALA A 81 7.66 22.69 -11.94
N GLN A 82 6.98 23.62 -11.32
CA GLN A 82 6.13 23.40 -10.15
C GLN A 82 4.94 22.49 -10.50
N GLU A 83 4.25 22.77 -11.62
CA GLU A 83 3.19 21.91 -12.14
C GLU A 83 3.69 20.48 -12.36
N GLN A 84 4.86 20.31 -12.98
CA GLN A 84 5.43 18.98 -13.20
C GLN A 84 5.67 18.23 -11.88
N ARG A 85 6.17 18.92 -10.83
CA ARG A 85 6.31 18.34 -9.50
C ARG A 85 4.98 17.87 -8.90
N VAL A 86 3.89 18.63 -9.14
CA VAL A 86 2.56 18.22 -8.69
C VAL A 86 2.11 16.94 -9.37
N PHE A 87 2.24 16.85 -10.69
CA PHE A 87 1.86 15.63 -11.42
C PHE A 87 2.77 14.45 -11.10
N ASP A 88 4.03 14.66 -10.74
CA ASP A 88 4.91 13.61 -10.22
C ASP A 88 4.46 13.14 -8.84
N GLY A 89 4.05 14.06 -7.97
CA GLY A 89 3.43 13.74 -6.67
C GLY A 89 2.13 12.93 -6.84
N LEU A 90 1.30 13.29 -7.80
CA LEU A 90 0.07 12.54 -8.11
C LEU A 90 0.39 11.12 -8.62
N ARG A 91 1.45 10.93 -9.43
CA ARG A 91 1.92 9.57 -9.80
C ARG A 91 2.37 8.79 -8.58
N ASP A 92 3.12 9.42 -7.66
CA ASP A 92 3.50 8.77 -6.41
C ASP A 92 2.27 8.31 -5.63
N TYR A 93 1.26 9.15 -5.48
CA TYR A 93 0.01 8.77 -4.83
C TYR A 93 -0.65 7.55 -5.49
N PHE A 94 -0.74 7.52 -6.81
CA PHE A 94 -1.29 6.35 -7.51
C PHE A 94 -0.43 5.09 -7.32
N ILE A 95 0.89 5.21 -7.21
CA ILE A 95 1.78 4.11 -6.85
C ILE A 95 1.44 3.59 -5.45
N LEU A 96 1.24 4.49 -4.45
CA LEU A 96 0.82 4.09 -3.11
C LEU A 96 -0.53 3.36 -3.14
N CYS A 97 -1.51 3.85 -3.90
CA CYS A 97 -2.82 3.21 -4.05
C CYS A 97 -2.71 1.80 -4.67
N ALA A 98 -1.86 1.61 -5.67
CA ALA A 98 -1.61 0.30 -6.29
C ALA A 98 -0.95 -0.67 -5.29
N GLN A 99 0.03 -0.20 -4.51
CA GLN A 99 0.71 -0.99 -3.49
C GLN A 99 -0.18 -1.32 -2.30
N ALA A 100 -1.14 -0.46 -1.97
CA ALA A 100 -2.09 -0.66 -0.88
C ALA A 100 -3.08 -1.81 -1.13
N ARG A 101 -3.15 -2.35 -2.35
CA ARG A 101 -3.97 -3.52 -2.73
C ARG A 101 -5.44 -3.39 -2.31
N GLY A 102 -6.03 -2.25 -2.59
CA GLY A 102 -7.44 -2.00 -2.32
C GLY A 102 -7.74 -1.41 -0.95
N ARG A 103 -6.77 -1.33 -0.05
CA ARG A 103 -6.95 -0.60 1.21
C ARG A 103 -6.95 0.90 0.94
N PHE A 104 -7.75 1.63 1.69
CA PHE A 104 -7.81 3.09 1.59
C PHE A 104 -6.46 3.74 1.90
N VAL A 105 -6.09 4.74 1.09
CA VAL A 105 -4.89 5.58 1.26
C VAL A 105 -5.36 7.02 1.25
N ALA A 106 -5.10 7.76 2.31
CA ALA A 106 -5.44 9.19 2.34
C ALA A 106 -4.47 10.01 1.49
N MET A 107 -4.96 11.06 0.86
CA MET A 107 -4.15 12.02 0.10
C MET A 107 -3.47 13.00 1.07
N PRO A 108 -2.13 13.06 1.09
CA PRO A 108 -1.43 13.94 2.03
C PRO A 108 -1.07 15.31 1.47
N SER A 109 -1.51 15.67 0.28
CA SER A 109 -1.16 16.92 -0.38
C SER A 109 -2.37 17.53 -1.04
N GLN A 110 -2.71 18.76 -0.66
CA GLN A 110 -3.82 19.51 -1.22
C GLN A 110 -3.62 19.77 -2.73
N VAL A 111 -2.42 20.18 -3.13
CA VAL A 111 -2.18 20.49 -4.55
C VAL A 111 -2.18 19.25 -5.42
N ALA A 112 -1.77 18.09 -4.88
CA ALA A 112 -1.88 16.83 -5.60
C ALA A 112 -3.35 16.36 -5.70
N ASP A 113 -4.17 16.66 -4.69
CA ASP A 113 -5.62 16.41 -4.71
C ASP A 113 -6.32 17.26 -5.77
N ASP A 114 -5.98 18.53 -5.91
CA ASP A 114 -6.49 19.39 -6.98
C ASP A 114 -6.15 18.87 -8.38
N ALA A 115 -4.93 18.37 -8.56
CA ALA A 115 -4.54 17.73 -9.82
C ALA A 115 -5.29 16.41 -10.06
N TRP A 116 -5.59 15.66 -9.01
CA TRP A 116 -6.42 14.47 -9.11
C TRP A 116 -7.87 14.84 -9.50
N HIS A 117 -8.45 15.86 -8.89
CA HIS A 117 -9.76 16.39 -9.28
C HIS A 117 -9.80 16.77 -10.76
N ALA A 118 -8.81 17.51 -11.25
CA ALA A 118 -8.70 17.83 -12.66
C ALA A 118 -8.65 16.59 -13.56
N PHE A 119 -8.00 15.51 -13.10
CA PHE A 119 -7.90 14.26 -13.84
C PHE A 119 -9.23 13.48 -13.84
N ILE A 120 -9.95 13.42 -12.71
CA ILE A 120 -11.24 12.74 -12.59
C ILE A 120 -12.29 13.32 -13.55
N LEU A 121 -12.26 14.63 -13.80
CA LEU A 121 -13.18 15.27 -14.73
C LEU A 121 -13.06 14.74 -16.17
N HIS A 122 -11.93 14.12 -16.52
CA HIS A 122 -11.73 13.44 -17.80
C HIS A 122 -12.17 11.96 -17.68
N THR A 123 -13.43 11.75 -17.37
CA THR A 123 -14.03 10.52 -16.87
C THR A 123 -13.65 9.25 -17.66
N ARG A 124 -13.72 9.29 -19.00
CA ARG A 124 -13.37 8.13 -19.85
C ARG A 124 -11.89 7.77 -19.71
N TYR A 125 -11.02 8.77 -19.78
CA TYR A 125 -9.57 8.57 -19.69
C TYR A 125 -9.20 8.10 -18.28
N TYR A 126 -9.81 8.69 -17.25
CA TYR A 126 -9.61 8.29 -15.86
C TYR A 126 -10.10 6.84 -15.60
N GLN A 127 -11.27 6.47 -16.13
CA GLN A 127 -11.79 5.11 -16.01
C GLN A 127 -10.87 4.08 -16.67
N ASP A 128 -10.39 4.36 -17.88
CA ASP A 128 -9.45 3.49 -18.61
C ASP A 128 -8.12 3.34 -17.85
N PHE A 129 -7.59 4.45 -17.34
CA PHE A 129 -6.41 4.45 -16.46
C PHE A 129 -6.65 3.58 -15.22
N CYS A 130 -7.75 3.78 -14.49
CA CYS A 130 -8.06 3.00 -13.30
C CYS A 130 -8.15 1.51 -13.56
N SER A 131 -8.79 1.10 -14.66
CA SER A 131 -8.90 -0.29 -15.07
C SER A 131 -7.53 -0.94 -15.26
N LYS A 132 -6.62 -0.25 -15.94
CA LYS A 132 -5.27 -0.73 -16.25
C LYS A 132 -4.36 -0.71 -15.02
N ALA A 133 -4.39 0.39 -14.25
CA ALA A 133 -3.50 0.62 -13.11
C ALA A 133 -3.91 -0.17 -11.86
N PHE A 134 -5.20 -0.27 -11.59
CA PHE A 134 -5.71 -0.87 -10.35
C PHE A 134 -6.54 -2.13 -10.57
N GLY A 135 -7.06 -2.36 -11.79
CA GLY A 135 -8.03 -3.40 -12.08
C GLY A 135 -9.42 -3.10 -11.49
N ARG A 136 -9.65 -1.88 -11.05
CA ARG A 136 -10.92 -1.38 -10.49
C ARG A 136 -10.94 0.15 -10.56
N PHE A 137 -12.11 0.74 -10.45
CA PHE A 137 -12.22 2.20 -10.34
C PHE A 137 -11.64 2.67 -9.00
N LEU A 138 -10.83 3.72 -9.01
CA LEU A 138 -10.33 4.38 -7.82
C LEU A 138 -11.25 5.57 -7.52
N HIS A 139 -12.13 5.41 -6.52
CA HIS A 139 -13.01 6.47 -6.08
C HIS A 139 -12.24 7.51 -5.27
N HIS A 140 -12.50 8.78 -5.56
CA HIS A 140 -12.09 9.87 -4.68
C HIS A 140 -13.07 9.94 -3.49
N THR A 141 -12.54 9.92 -2.28
CA THR A 141 -13.34 10.05 -1.06
C THR A 141 -12.84 11.27 -0.31
N PRO A 142 -13.58 12.39 -0.36
CA PRO A 142 -13.24 13.60 0.39
C PRO A 142 -13.16 13.31 1.90
N ALA A 143 -12.39 14.11 2.61
CA ALA A 143 -12.21 13.94 4.07
C ALA A 143 -13.56 14.00 4.82
N GLU A 144 -14.47 14.86 4.37
CA GLU A 144 -15.81 15.04 4.94
C GLU A 144 -16.73 13.82 4.73
N ALA A 145 -16.45 13.01 3.70
CA ALA A 145 -17.21 11.80 3.39
C ALA A 145 -16.69 10.55 4.10
N MET A 146 -15.65 10.68 4.93
CA MET A 146 -15.09 9.55 5.68
C MET A 146 -16.02 9.20 6.84
N SER A 147 -16.41 7.93 6.92
CA SER A 147 -17.39 7.43 7.88
C SER A 147 -16.90 7.43 9.33
N THR A 148 -15.59 7.47 9.56
CA THR A 148 -15.00 7.49 10.90
C THR A 148 -13.63 8.21 10.92
N PRO A 149 -13.29 8.94 12.02
CA PRO A 149 -11.95 9.53 12.22
C PRO A 149 -10.83 8.49 12.15
N THR A 150 -11.08 7.26 12.58
CA THR A 150 -10.13 6.14 12.54
C THR A 150 -9.73 5.80 11.11
N GLN A 151 -10.66 5.84 10.16
CA GLN A 151 -10.37 5.55 8.75
C GLN A 151 -9.41 6.58 8.15
N ALA A 152 -9.59 7.87 8.47
CA ALA A 152 -8.69 8.93 8.03
C ALA A 152 -7.28 8.71 8.59
N THR A 153 -7.17 8.43 9.90
CA THR A 153 -5.91 8.17 10.59
C THR A 153 -5.18 6.95 10.00
N GLU A 154 -5.87 5.85 9.80
CA GLU A 154 -5.27 4.66 9.17
C GLU A 154 -4.85 4.92 7.72
N GLY A 155 -5.63 5.72 6.99
CA GLY A 155 -5.36 6.11 5.62
C GLY A 155 -4.06 6.90 5.50
N ILE A 156 -3.86 7.92 6.36
CA ILE A 156 -2.64 8.75 6.33
C ILE A 156 -1.42 7.98 6.82
N GLN A 157 -1.55 7.14 7.84
CA GLN A 157 -0.47 6.26 8.30
C GLN A 157 -0.03 5.27 7.21
N ARG A 158 -0.98 4.76 6.44
CA ARG A 158 -0.70 3.88 5.30
C ARG A 158 0.01 4.64 4.19
N ALA A 159 -0.47 5.84 3.85
CA ALA A 159 0.19 6.72 2.90
C ALA A 159 1.64 6.99 3.31
N TRP A 160 1.87 7.37 4.56
CA TRP A 160 3.19 7.62 5.12
C TRP A 160 4.14 6.44 4.97
N ARG A 161 3.73 5.25 5.46
CA ARG A 161 4.58 4.04 5.38
C ARG A 161 4.92 3.65 3.95
N LEU A 162 3.95 3.76 3.04
CA LEU A 162 4.16 3.43 1.63
C LEU A 162 5.04 4.48 0.94
N ALA A 163 4.88 5.77 1.22
CA ALA A 163 5.70 6.84 0.68
C ALA A 163 7.16 6.72 1.17
N CYS A 164 7.35 6.47 2.46
CA CYS A 164 8.68 6.21 3.02
C CYS A 164 9.34 4.98 2.36
N ALA A 165 8.59 3.89 2.17
CA ALA A 165 9.09 2.69 1.50
C ALA A 165 9.45 2.96 0.03
N LEU A 166 8.66 3.78 -0.69
CA LEU A 166 8.92 4.16 -2.08
C LEU A 166 10.24 4.91 -2.22
N GLU A 167 10.56 5.79 -1.26
CA GLU A 167 11.74 6.63 -1.26
C GLU A 167 12.87 6.13 -0.36
N LYS A 168 12.75 4.93 0.22
CA LYS A 168 13.74 4.31 1.12
C LYS A 168 14.06 5.16 2.37
N ILE A 169 13.05 5.82 2.92
CA ILE A 169 13.13 6.61 4.15
C ILE A 169 12.69 5.73 5.32
N ASN A 170 13.36 5.86 6.47
CA ASN A 170 12.91 5.18 7.70
C ASN A 170 11.63 5.86 8.23
N PRO A 171 10.46 5.19 8.26
CA PRO A 171 9.21 5.82 8.65
C PRO A 171 9.15 6.23 10.14
N LYS A 172 9.98 5.64 11.00
CA LYS A 172 10.04 5.95 12.44
C LYS A 172 11.01 7.09 12.77
N GLN A 173 12.04 7.27 11.94
CA GLN A 173 13.08 8.30 12.09
C GLN A 173 13.38 8.88 10.71
N PRO A 174 12.46 9.69 10.14
CA PRO A 174 12.64 10.22 8.81
C PRO A 174 13.69 11.34 8.81
N GLU A 175 14.72 11.21 7.98
CA GLU A 175 15.72 12.26 7.74
C GLU A 175 15.14 13.43 6.93
N ARG A 176 14.13 13.14 6.13
CA ARG A 176 13.40 14.09 5.29
C ARG A 176 11.96 13.61 5.07
N LEU A 177 11.10 14.51 4.65
CA LEU A 177 9.76 14.13 4.22
C LEU A 177 9.80 13.42 2.85
N PRO A 178 8.95 12.39 2.63
CA PRO A 178 8.69 11.90 1.28
C PRO A 178 8.14 13.02 0.39
N ARG A 179 8.47 13.01 -0.90
CA ARG A 179 8.10 14.04 -1.87
C ARG A 179 6.63 14.44 -1.79
N LEU A 180 5.73 13.47 -1.77
CA LEU A 180 4.30 13.70 -1.73
C LEU A 180 3.85 14.45 -0.46
N PHE A 181 4.49 14.19 0.69
CA PHE A 181 4.22 14.88 1.96
C PHE A 181 4.88 16.27 2.03
N ALA A 182 5.98 16.45 1.33
CA ALA A 182 6.69 17.73 1.29
C ALA A 182 6.06 18.73 0.31
N LEU A 183 5.24 18.27 -0.62
CA LEU A 183 4.84 18.97 -1.83
C LEU A 183 4.19 20.32 -1.54
N ASP A 184 3.18 20.37 -0.68
CA ASP A 184 2.48 21.61 -0.35
C ASP A 184 3.41 22.61 0.37
N GLY A 185 4.32 22.12 1.19
CA GLY A 185 5.32 22.91 1.85
C GLY A 185 6.32 23.54 0.90
N VAL A 186 6.88 22.74 0.00
CA VAL A 186 7.89 23.17 -1.00
C VAL A 186 7.30 24.16 -2.00
N LEU A 187 6.04 23.97 -2.39
CA LEU A 187 5.36 24.87 -3.33
C LEU A 187 4.65 26.05 -2.65
N ALA A 188 4.79 26.18 -1.33
CA ALA A 188 4.13 27.24 -0.55
C ALA A 188 2.61 27.36 -0.80
N ILE A 189 1.93 26.20 -0.94
CA ILE A 189 0.50 26.15 -1.25
C ILE A 189 -0.30 26.82 -0.14
N PRO A 190 -1.15 27.80 -0.44
CA PRO A 190 -2.08 28.37 0.53
C PRO A 190 -3.03 27.27 1.04
N ASN A 191 -3.21 27.16 2.35
CA ASN A 191 -4.01 26.15 3.01
C ASN A 191 -3.60 24.69 2.72
N GLY A 192 -2.36 24.47 2.21
CA GLY A 192 -1.80 23.14 1.99
C GLY A 192 -1.40 22.47 3.30
N PHE A 193 -1.33 21.15 3.28
CA PHE A 193 -0.90 20.37 4.44
C PHE A 193 0.59 20.60 4.72
N ARG A 194 0.91 20.81 6.00
CA ARG A 194 2.27 21.02 6.46
C ARG A 194 2.69 19.87 7.36
N TYR A 195 3.81 19.26 7.05
CA TYR A 195 4.38 18.15 7.82
C TYR A 195 5.79 18.52 8.28
N ASP A 196 6.12 18.16 9.51
CA ASP A 196 7.46 18.30 10.08
C ASP A 196 8.04 16.94 10.44
N THR A 197 9.34 16.76 10.17
CA THR A 197 10.08 15.57 10.63
C THR A 197 10.36 15.61 12.13
N HIS A 198 10.53 16.84 12.68
CA HIS A 198 10.71 17.10 14.09
C HIS A 198 9.48 17.79 14.65
N CYS A 199 8.88 17.17 15.68
CA CYS A 199 7.65 17.69 16.26
C CYS A 199 7.96 18.88 17.17
N THR A 200 7.61 20.08 16.70
CA THR A 200 7.69 21.28 17.54
C THR A 200 6.30 21.56 18.11
N PRO A 201 6.13 21.53 19.45
CA PRO A 201 4.85 21.88 20.06
C PRO A 201 4.38 23.28 19.61
N GLY A 202 3.12 23.39 19.20
CA GLY A 202 2.53 24.66 18.79
C GLY A 202 2.82 25.11 17.34
N SER A 203 3.52 24.32 16.53
CA SER A 203 3.80 24.67 15.11
C SER A 203 2.57 24.68 14.21
N GLY A 204 1.47 24.04 14.62
CA GLY A 204 0.29 23.84 13.77
C GLY A 204 0.49 22.83 12.64
N ASN A 205 1.67 22.24 12.51
CA ASN A 205 2.02 21.27 11.48
C ASN A 205 1.77 19.84 11.94
N TYR A 206 1.51 18.94 10.99
CA TYR A 206 1.38 17.51 11.27
C TYR A 206 2.76 16.89 11.55
N CYS A 207 2.87 16.18 12.66
CA CYS A 207 4.13 15.56 13.05
C CYS A 207 4.32 14.20 12.35
N ALA A 208 5.38 14.08 11.57
CA ALA A 208 5.70 12.86 10.82
C ALA A 208 5.97 11.64 11.74
N SER A 209 6.61 11.85 12.89
CA SER A 209 6.87 10.79 13.85
C SER A 209 5.57 10.26 14.50
N HIS A 210 4.59 11.12 14.76
CA HIS A 210 3.27 10.67 15.26
C HIS A 210 2.51 9.87 14.23
N ILE A 211 2.60 10.23 12.94
CA ILE A 211 2.01 9.44 11.84
C ILE A 211 2.70 8.07 11.74
N GLY A 212 4.02 8.04 11.94
CA GLY A 212 4.85 6.83 11.82
C GLY A 212 4.71 5.86 13.00
N CYS A 213 4.52 6.38 14.21
CA CYS A 213 4.29 5.58 15.41
C CYS A 213 2.79 5.30 15.56
N GLY A 214 2.33 4.08 15.35
CA GLY A 214 0.92 3.69 15.39
C GLY A 214 0.17 3.87 16.72
N SER A 215 0.65 4.70 17.63
CA SER A 215 -0.02 5.09 18.87
C SER A 215 -0.91 6.30 18.57
N GLY A 216 -2.21 6.09 18.51
CA GLY A 216 -3.19 7.13 18.28
C GLY A 216 -3.13 8.22 19.36
N CYS A 217 -2.53 9.34 19.03
CA CYS A 217 -2.86 10.60 19.65
C CYS A 217 -3.91 11.24 18.77
N GLY A 218 -5.16 11.08 19.13
CA GLY A 218 -6.28 11.83 18.54
C GLY A 218 -6.03 13.31 18.79
N GLY A 219 -5.80 14.08 17.74
CA GLY A 219 -5.90 15.53 17.77
C GLY A 219 -7.35 15.89 18.00
N SER A 220 -7.72 16.21 19.22
CA SER A 220 -8.98 16.88 19.53
C SER A 220 -8.73 18.38 19.35
N ASP A 221 -9.37 18.97 18.34
CA ASP A 221 -9.63 20.40 18.31
C ASP A 221 -10.60 20.71 19.46
N SER A 222 -10.07 21.28 20.51
CA SER A 222 -10.73 22.28 21.36
C SER A 222 -9.88 22.54 22.60
N GLY A 223 -9.65 23.81 22.85
CA GLY A 223 -8.76 24.37 23.85
C GLY A 223 -8.92 23.81 25.26
N SER A 224 -7.80 23.63 25.88
CA SER A 224 -7.43 23.92 27.26
C SER A 224 -6.20 23.12 27.66
N ALA A 225 -5.20 23.85 28.10
CA ALA A 225 -4.14 23.61 29.07
C ALA A 225 -3.77 22.16 29.43
N ASP A 226 -2.45 21.91 29.25
CA ASP A 226 -1.58 21.19 30.15
C ASP A 226 -1.85 19.70 30.40
N SER A 227 -1.08 18.88 29.71
CA SER A 227 -0.56 17.63 30.28
C SER A 227 0.60 17.12 29.42
N GLY A 228 1.79 17.15 30.00
CA GLY A 228 3.04 16.69 29.40
C GLY A 228 2.95 15.23 28.95
N CYS A 229 3.26 14.98 27.69
CA CYS A 229 3.57 13.64 27.20
C CYS A 229 4.94 13.21 27.73
N GLY A 230 4.94 12.54 28.88
CA GLY A 230 6.11 11.87 29.43
C GLY A 230 6.62 10.84 28.44
N GLY A 231 7.92 10.93 28.10
CA GLY A 231 8.58 9.96 27.26
C GLY A 231 8.54 8.57 27.88
N SER A 232 7.90 7.63 27.19
CA SER A 232 8.07 6.20 27.43
C SER A 232 8.79 5.62 26.23
N GLY A 233 10.03 5.22 26.46
CA GLY A 233 10.91 4.62 25.47
C GLY A 233 10.26 3.36 24.87
N CYS A 234 10.35 3.23 23.54
CA CYS A 234 10.10 1.99 22.84
C CYS A 234 11.25 1.02 23.16
N GLY A 235 11.13 0.28 24.27
CA GLY A 235 11.98 -0.85 24.59
C GLY A 235 11.67 -1.98 23.63
N GLY A 236 12.71 -2.48 22.94
CA GLY A 236 12.64 -3.71 22.17
C GLY A 236 12.52 -4.90 23.13
N GLY A 237 11.83 -5.91 22.66
CA GLY A 237 11.75 -7.25 23.26
C GLY A 237 11.45 -8.25 22.15
N ASP A 238 12.44 -9.08 21.92
CA ASP A 238 12.55 -10.39 21.30
C ASP A 238 11.48 -10.83 20.28
#